data_3baf415649f2956cd1eb74f95c0648a6
#
_entry.id   3baf415649f2956cd1eb74f95c0648a6
#
_cell.length_a   1.000
_cell.length_b   1.000
_cell.length_c   1.000
_cell.angle_alpha   90.00
_cell.angle_beta   90.00
_cell.angle_gamma   90.00
#
_symmetry.space_group_name_H-M   'P 1'
#
loop_
_entity.id
_entity.type
_entity.pdbx_description
1 polymer ?
#
loop_
_entity_poly.entity_id
_entity_poly.type
_entity_poly.pdbx_seq_one_letter_code
_entity_poly.pdbx_strand_id
1 'polypeptide(L)'
;MATVDDVAQWMKSELENTNWLYQETVVYKIKELFGDTFVYLNANGHLSIDKKVLATFRKLTNDTVIWDRGEKAWRKRQGYDAPGRQQD
;
A
#
# COMPACT_ATOMS: atom_id res chain seq x y z
N MET A 1 -11.22 2.15 17.82
CA MET A 1 -10.48 1.04 17.22
C MET A 1 -10.32 1.27 15.72
N ALA A 2 -9.13 1.05 15.19
CA ALA A 2 -8.87 1.25 13.76
C ALA A 2 -9.57 0.19 12.91
N THR A 3 -9.99 0.60 11.72
CA THR A 3 -10.63 -0.27 10.75
C THR A 3 -9.72 -0.43 9.53
N VAL A 4 -10.09 -1.38 8.64
CA VAL A 4 -9.40 -1.54 7.34
C VAL A 4 -9.38 -0.21 6.58
N ASP A 5 -10.48 0.53 6.61
CA ASP A 5 -10.57 1.82 5.92
C ASP A 5 -9.61 2.85 6.53
N ASP A 6 -9.49 2.88 7.86
CA ASP A 6 -8.57 3.79 8.53
C ASP A 6 -7.12 3.54 8.09
N VAL A 7 -6.72 2.27 8.00
CA VAL A 7 -5.36 1.92 7.57
C VAL A 7 -5.13 2.32 6.11
N ALA A 8 -6.10 2.04 5.24
CA ALA A 8 -6.00 2.39 3.82
C ALA A 8 -5.93 3.91 3.62
N GLN A 9 -6.71 4.68 4.38
CA GLN A 9 -6.67 6.13 4.34
C GLN A 9 -5.32 6.67 4.81
N TRP A 10 -4.75 6.07 5.85
CA TRP A 10 -3.41 6.42 6.31
C TRP A 10 -2.37 6.18 5.22
N MET A 11 -2.44 5.04 4.52
CA MET A 11 -1.53 4.73 3.41
C MET A 11 -1.64 5.78 2.30
N LYS A 12 -2.87 6.15 1.96
CA LYS A 12 -3.11 7.18 0.94
C LYS A 12 -2.48 8.52 1.35
N SER A 13 -2.67 8.91 2.61
CA SER A 13 -2.11 10.15 3.14
C SER A 13 -0.58 10.14 3.11
N GLU A 14 0.03 9.02 3.49
CA GLU A 14 1.49 8.88 3.46
C GLU A 14 2.03 9.01 2.03
N LEU A 15 1.35 8.39 1.08
CA LEU A 15 1.76 8.48 -0.32
C LEU A 15 1.68 9.91 -0.84
N GLU A 16 0.65 10.65 -0.45
CA GLU A 16 0.50 12.06 -0.85
C GLU A 16 1.65 12.92 -0.32
N ASN A 17 2.16 12.59 0.87
CA ASN A 17 3.25 13.34 1.49
C ASN A 17 4.62 12.98 0.93
N THR A 18 4.83 11.71 0.56
CA THR A 18 6.17 11.22 0.18
C THR A 18 6.34 10.93 -1.30
N ASN A 19 5.24 10.82 -2.06
CA ASN A 19 5.18 10.47 -3.48
C ASN A 19 5.59 9.01 -3.78
N TRP A 20 6.18 8.31 -2.83
CA TRP A 20 6.55 6.90 -2.92
C TRP A 20 6.22 6.20 -1.61
N LEU A 21 5.75 4.96 -1.72
CA LEU A 21 5.37 4.19 -0.56
C LEU A 21 5.91 2.77 -0.73
N TYR A 22 7.05 2.48 -0.12
CA TYR A 22 7.67 1.17 -0.20
C TYR A 22 6.91 0.18 0.68
N GLN A 23 6.49 -0.94 0.09
CA GLN A 23 5.70 -1.95 0.80
C GLN A 23 6.40 -2.43 2.06
N GLU A 24 7.70 -2.71 1.97
CA GLU A 24 8.47 -3.21 3.09
C GLU A 24 8.47 -2.24 4.28
N THR A 25 8.60 -0.95 3.99
CA THR A 25 8.58 0.09 5.03
C THR A 25 7.19 0.25 5.62
N VAL A 26 6.18 0.29 4.76
CA VAL A 26 4.80 0.55 5.16
C VAL A 26 4.24 -0.55 6.04
N VAL A 27 4.54 -1.82 5.73
CA VAL A 27 4.00 -2.93 6.49
C VAL A 27 4.44 -2.89 7.96
N TYR A 28 5.69 -2.51 8.21
CA TYR A 28 6.18 -2.35 9.58
C TYR A 28 5.55 -1.16 10.29
N LYS A 29 5.31 -0.07 9.57
CA LYS A 29 4.62 1.08 10.13
C LYS A 29 3.17 0.78 10.49
N ILE A 30 2.49 0.00 9.65
CA ILE A 30 1.13 -0.45 9.94
C ILE A 30 1.11 -1.26 11.24
N LYS A 31 2.04 -2.20 11.37
CA LYS A 31 2.14 -3.00 12.59
C LYS A 31 2.38 -2.13 13.82
N GLU A 32 3.27 -1.15 13.71
CA GLU A 32 3.60 -0.25 14.81
C GLU A 32 2.42 0.64 15.20
N LEU A 33 1.73 1.22 14.23
CA LEU A 33 0.67 2.20 14.48
C LEU A 33 -0.70 1.57 14.77
N PHE A 34 -1.00 0.44 14.14
CA PHE A 34 -2.34 -0.16 14.17
C PHE A 34 -2.36 -1.56 14.77
N GLY A 35 -1.20 -2.14 15.11
CA GLY A 35 -1.11 -3.47 15.69
C GLY A 35 -1.09 -4.58 14.64
N ASP A 36 -1.19 -5.82 15.11
CA ASP A 36 -1.01 -7.00 14.27
C ASP A 36 -2.22 -7.37 13.42
N THR A 37 -3.36 -6.75 13.67
CA THR A 37 -4.64 -7.09 13.02
C THR A 37 -4.58 -6.92 11.50
N PHE A 38 -3.78 -5.96 11.01
CA PHE A 38 -3.76 -5.58 9.60
C PHE A 38 -2.53 -6.09 8.84
N VAL A 39 -1.77 -6.98 9.46
CA VAL A 39 -0.59 -7.58 8.84
C VAL A 39 -0.61 -9.08 9.08
N TYR A 40 0.12 -9.84 8.26
CA TYR A 40 0.25 -11.28 8.42
C TYR A 40 1.59 -11.76 7.86
N LEU A 41 2.02 -12.95 8.27
CA LEU A 41 3.20 -13.59 7.67
C LEU A 41 2.76 -14.37 6.44
N ASN A 42 3.38 -14.07 5.29
CA ASN A 42 3.05 -14.79 4.06
C ASN A 42 3.76 -16.15 4.01
N ALA A 43 3.54 -16.89 2.93
CA ALA A 43 4.09 -18.24 2.76
C ALA A 43 5.63 -18.28 2.83
N ASN A 44 6.29 -17.17 2.51
CA ASN A 44 7.75 -17.05 2.56
C ASN A 44 8.27 -16.56 3.91
N GLY A 45 7.40 -16.39 4.89
CA GLY A 45 7.78 -15.91 6.21
C GLY A 45 7.99 -14.40 6.30
N HIS A 46 7.57 -13.65 5.29
CA HIS A 46 7.69 -12.19 5.28
C HIS A 46 6.40 -11.53 5.75
N LEU A 47 6.55 -10.42 6.47
CA LEU A 47 5.41 -9.66 6.93
C LEU A 47 4.72 -8.98 5.73
N SER A 48 3.42 -9.14 5.64
CA SER A 48 2.61 -8.61 4.53
C SER A 48 1.40 -7.85 5.03
N ILE A 49 0.90 -6.94 4.21
CA ILE A 49 -0.30 -6.15 4.52
C ILE A 49 -1.54 -6.99 4.28
N ASP A 50 -2.51 -6.93 5.18
CA ASP A 50 -3.79 -7.62 5.04
C ASP A 50 -4.41 -7.32 3.67
N LYS A 51 -4.90 -8.36 3.00
CA LYS A 51 -5.49 -8.24 1.67
C LYS A 51 -6.68 -7.29 1.61
N LYS A 52 -7.45 -7.19 2.69
CA LYS A 52 -8.58 -6.27 2.76
C LYS A 52 -8.12 -4.81 2.77
N VAL A 53 -7.01 -4.53 3.45
CA VAL A 53 -6.39 -3.20 3.43
C VAL A 53 -5.92 -2.85 2.03
N LEU A 54 -5.25 -3.77 1.36
CA LEU A 54 -4.76 -3.56 0.00
C LEU A 54 -5.92 -3.32 -0.98
N ALA A 55 -7.01 -4.08 -0.85
CA ALA A 55 -8.18 -3.91 -1.71
C ALA A 55 -8.83 -2.54 -1.51
N THR A 56 -8.96 -2.11 -0.28
CA THR A 56 -9.52 -0.79 0.04
C THR A 56 -8.61 0.33 -0.45
N PHE A 57 -7.32 0.20 -0.22
CA PHE A 57 -6.33 1.16 -0.70
C PHE A 57 -6.38 1.30 -2.22
N ARG A 58 -6.51 0.17 -2.93
CA ARG A 58 -6.63 0.18 -4.38
C ARG A 58 -7.87 0.96 -4.84
N LYS A 59 -9.01 0.75 -4.18
CA LYS A 59 -10.24 1.49 -4.50
C LYS A 59 -10.07 2.99 -4.31
N LEU A 60 -9.39 3.40 -3.23
CA LEU A 60 -9.18 4.81 -2.92
C LEU A 60 -8.21 5.49 -3.90
N THR A 61 -7.35 4.72 -4.55
CA THR A 61 -6.24 5.26 -5.36
C THR A 61 -6.21 4.69 -6.78
N ASN A 62 -7.32 4.13 -7.25
CA ASN A 62 -7.36 3.36 -8.50
C ASN A 62 -6.82 4.13 -9.72
N ASP A 63 -7.16 5.41 -9.85
CA ASP A 63 -6.78 6.22 -11.01
C ASP A 63 -5.54 7.08 -10.78
N THR A 64 -5.05 7.16 -9.54
CA THR A 64 -3.99 8.11 -9.17
C THR A 64 -2.69 7.46 -8.75
N VAL A 65 -2.69 6.16 -8.47
CA VAL A 65 -1.53 5.44 -7.95
C VAL A 65 -1.30 4.16 -8.75
N ILE A 66 -0.04 3.83 -8.98
CA ILE A 66 0.33 2.56 -9.61
C ILE A 66 1.22 1.77 -8.65
N TRP A 67 1.35 0.48 -8.93
CA TRP A 67 2.28 -0.41 -8.24
C TRP A 67 3.48 -0.65 -9.15
N ASP A 68 4.66 -0.23 -8.69
CA ASP A 68 5.92 -0.44 -9.42
C ASP A 68 6.54 -1.76 -8.96
N ARG A 69 6.50 -2.76 -9.82
CA ARG A 69 6.96 -4.11 -9.48
C ARG A 69 8.47 -4.17 -9.25
N GLY A 70 9.23 -3.39 -9.99
CA GLY A 70 10.68 -3.35 -9.85
C GLY A 70 11.12 -2.80 -8.51
N GLU A 71 10.43 -1.77 -8.04
CA GLU A 71 10.75 -1.11 -6.76
C GLU A 71 9.98 -1.68 -5.59
N LYS A 72 8.94 -2.49 -5.85
CA LYS A 72 8.01 -2.99 -4.82
C LYS A 72 7.43 -1.84 -3.99
N ALA A 73 6.95 -0.83 -4.72
CA ALA A 73 6.44 0.39 -4.11
C ALA A 73 5.24 0.91 -4.88
N TRP A 74 4.37 1.62 -4.17
CA TRP A 74 3.32 2.41 -4.80
C TRP A 74 3.85 3.80 -5.05
N ARG A 75 3.46 4.39 -6.18
CA ARG A 75 3.80 5.77 -6.51
C ARG A 75 2.67 6.42 -7.29
N LYS A 76 2.70 7.72 -7.36
CA LYS A 76 1.68 8.45 -8.12
C LYS A 76 1.81 8.15 -9.60
N ARG A 77 0.67 7.96 -10.27
CA ARG A 77 0.62 7.73 -11.71
C ARG A 77 1.17 8.94 -12.46
N GLN A 78 1.99 8.66 -13.47
CA GLN A 78 2.54 9.69 -14.35
C GLN A 78 1.95 9.52 -15.75
N GLY A 79 2.08 10.57 -16.58
CA GLY A 79 1.57 10.54 -17.94
C GLY A 79 2.22 9.47 -18.82
N TYR A 80 3.43 9.03 -18.49
CA TYR A 80 4.15 7.99 -19.23
C TYR A 80 3.80 6.56 -18.79
N ASP A 81 3.01 6.40 -17.75
CA ASP A 81 2.63 5.07 -17.26
C ASP A 81 1.62 4.41 -18.19
N ALA A 82 1.79 3.10 -18.38
CA ALA A 82 0.81 2.31 -19.12
C ALA A 82 -0.51 2.22 -18.36
N PRO A 83 -1.64 1.97 -19.04
CA PRO A 83 -2.90 1.72 -18.36
C PRO A 83 -2.79 0.56 -17.39
N GLY A 84 -3.55 0.62 -16.29
CA GLY A 84 -3.57 -0.45 -15.29
C GLY A 84 -2.84 -0.08 -14.03
N ARG A 85 -2.96 -0.96 -13.03
CA ARG A 85 -2.39 -0.73 -11.70
C ARG A 85 -0.90 -1.02 -11.63
N GLN A 86 -0.49 -2.14 -12.25
CA GLN A 86 0.88 -2.61 -12.16
C GLN A 86 1.74 -2.06 -13.29
N GLN A 87 2.93 -1.61 -12.93
CA GLN A 87 3.95 -1.13 -13.87
C GLN A 87 5.25 -1.88 -13.59
N ASP A 88 5.97 -2.17 -14.62
CA ASP A 88 7.29 -2.83 -14.49
C ASP A 88 8.43 -1.83 -14.42
#